data_8f858ec31e050987b9d9466d2f0bdf4c
#
_entry.id   8f858ec31e050987b9d9466d2f0bdf4c
#
_cell.length_a   1.000
_cell.length_b   1.000
_cell.length_c   1.000
_cell.angle_alpha   90.00
_cell.angle_beta   90.00
_cell.angle_gamma   90.00
#
_symmetry.space_group_name_H-M   'P 1'
#
loop_
_entity.id
_entity.type
_entity.pdbx_description
1 polymer ?
#
loop_
_entity_poly.entity_id
_entity_poly.type
_entity_poly.pdbx_seq_one_letter_code
_entity_poly.pdbx_strand_id
1 'polypeptide(L)'
;MAEGEYSPLPNLFQKENFGDWSKPHLVGGTTEYSSALKLQAMKEGGLRKYGNGIIVSVVTCTEIKQGVAIETGKTSQKYFDACSLIELHEEDFKALGINQNTNVRVTSAAGSVILKAVTATQSLYPGLGHIPMGPWANILVPSYTYSTGEPCFCGFDCLIEPAPQEKIEKAVKMMHDKCGLKYVGDPHYD
;
A
#
# COMPACT_ATOMS: atom_id res chain seq x y z
N MET A 1 6.79 16.97 20.22
CA MET A 1 6.93 16.87 18.75
C MET A 1 5.52 17.00 18.22
N ALA A 2 5.26 17.96 17.36
CA ALA A 2 3.92 18.24 16.85
C ALA A 2 3.46 17.07 15.97
N GLU A 3 2.30 16.51 16.28
CA GLU A 3 1.69 15.34 15.62
C GLU A 3 1.22 15.59 14.17
N GLY A 4 1.65 16.69 13.56
CA GLY A 4 1.12 17.13 12.27
C GLY A 4 2.10 17.16 11.10
N GLU A 5 3.39 16.93 11.31
CA GLU A 5 4.38 17.35 10.29
C GLU A 5 4.76 16.28 9.26
N TYR A 6 4.31 15.04 9.36
CA TYR A 6 4.83 13.95 8.50
C TYR A 6 3.82 13.20 7.65
N SER A 7 2.54 13.51 7.70
CA SER A 7 1.56 12.90 6.81
C SER A 7 1.32 13.79 5.59
N PRO A 8 1.58 13.33 4.37
CA PRO A 8 1.22 14.08 3.15
C PRO A 8 -0.30 14.23 2.99
N LEU A 9 -1.09 13.53 3.82
CA LEU A 9 -2.54 13.53 3.80
C LEU A 9 -3.11 13.71 5.23
N PRO A 10 -2.80 14.79 5.96
CA PRO A 10 -3.19 14.92 7.36
C PRO A 10 -4.71 14.82 7.55
N ASN A 11 -5.51 15.32 6.59
CA ASN A 11 -6.97 15.28 6.68
C ASN A 11 -7.57 13.92 6.32
N LEU A 12 -6.87 13.09 5.54
CA LEU A 12 -7.36 11.80 5.11
C LEU A 12 -7.15 10.71 6.15
N PHE A 13 -6.05 10.81 6.89
CA PHE A 13 -5.64 9.85 7.91
C PHE A 13 -5.85 10.34 9.34
N GLN A 14 -6.59 11.45 9.52
CA GLN A 14 -6.97 11.92 10.84
C GLN A 14 -8.08 11.06 11.45
N LYS A 15 -8.10 11.03 12.77
CA LYS A 15 -9.03 10.24 13.57
C LYS A 15 -10.50 10.47 13.20
N GLU A 16 -10.85 11.70 12.82
CA GLU A 16 -12.19 12.09 12.42
C GLU A 16 -12.67 11.36 11.14
N ASN A 17 -11.74 11.00 10.25
CA ASN A 17 -12.07 10.31 8.99
C ASN A 17 -12.28 8.81 9.18
N PHE A 18 -11.84 8.27 10.31
CA PHE A 18 -11.95 6.83 10.65
C PHE A 18 -12.92 6.56 11.79
N GLY A 19 -13.55 7.62 12.32
CA GLY A 19 -14.43 7.52 13.48
C GLY A 19 -13.71 7.65 14.81
N ASP A 20 -14.49 7.70 15.87
CA ASP A 20 -14.00 7.85 17.24
C ASP A 20 -13.55 6.50 17.82
N TRP A 21 -12.26 6.25 17.81
CA TRP A 21 -11.64 5.01 18.32
C TRP A 21 -11.75 4.83 19.83
N SER A 22 -12.15 5.88 20.56
CA SER A 22 -12.40 5.78 22.00
C SER A 22 -13.73 5.10 22.33
N LYS A 23 -14.62 4.95 21.34
CA LYS A 23 -15.88 4.23 21.48
C LYS A 23 -15.73 2.82 20.97
N PRO A 24 -16.32 1.82 21.66
CA PRO A 24 -16.37 0.47 21.12
C PRO A 24 -17.08 0.51 19.76
N HIS A 25 -16.35 0.26 18.71
CA HIS A 25 -16.92 0.13 17.37
C HIS A 25 -17.72 -1.17 17.37
N LEU A 26 -19.02 -1.06 17.29
CA LEU A 26 -19.85 -2.20 16.94
C LEU A 26 -19.38 -2.69 15.57
N VAL A 27 -18.86 -3.90 15.55
CA VAL A 27 -18.45 -4.58 14.33
C VAL A 27 -19.58 -4.44 13.31
N GLY A 28 -19.32 -3.74 12.21
CA GLY A 28 -20.24 -3.58 11.09
C GLY A 28 -20.83 -2.19 10.85
N GLY A 29 -20.89 -1.28 11.83
CA GLY A 29 -21.67 -0.06 11.67
C GLY A 29 -21.02 1.02 10.78
N THR A 30 -19.79 1.45 11.10
CA THR A 30 -19.14 2.56 10.41
C THR A 30 -18.20 2.12 9.29
N THR A 31 -17.56 0.96 9.44
CA THR A 31 -16.67 0.39 8.43
C THR A 31 -17.42 -0.09 7.19
N GLU A 32 -18.59 -0.71 7.35
CA GLU A 32 -19.42 -1.15 6.22
C GLU A 32 -19.95 0.04 5.43
N TYR A 33 -20.42 1.08 6.10
CA TYR A 33 -20.92 2.29 5.45
C TYR A 33 -19.78 3.03 4.71
N SER A 34 -18.63 3.19 5.35
CA SER A 34 -17.44 3.79 4.73
C SER A 34 -16.95 2.95 3.55
N SER A 35 -16.94 1.62 3.67
CA SER A 35 -16.56 0.72 2.59
C SER A 35 -17.57 0.71 1.45
N ALA A 36 -18.87 0.78 1.76
CA ALA A 36 -19.93 0.87 0.76
C ALA A 36 -19.87 2.18 -0.02
N LEU A 37 -19.62 3.31 0.66
CA LEU A 37 -19.44 4.61 0.00
C LEU A 37 -18.18 4.64 -0.87
N LYS A 38 -17.08 4.04 -0.39
CA LYS A 38 -15.85 3.90 -1.19
C LYS A 38 -16.11 3.05 -2.43
N LEU A 39 -16.77 1.91 -2.27
CA LEU A 39 -17.13 1.03 -3.39
C LEU A 39 -18.08 1.70 -4.38
N GLN A 40 -19.04 2.49 -3.89
CA GLN A 40 -19.93 3.27 -4.74
C GLN A 40 -19.18 4.35 -5.50
N ALA A 41 -18.30 5.11 -4.85
CA ALA A 41 -17.46 6.11 -5.50
C ALA A 41 -16.54 5.48 -6.57
N MET A 42 -16.02 4.28 -6.33
CA MET A 42 -15.24 3.52 -7.30
C MET A 42 -16.10 3.11 -8.52
N LYS A 43 -17.30 2.61 -8.28
CA LYS A 43 -18.24 2.21 -9.35
C LYS A 43 -18.70 3.39 -10.20
N GLU A 44 -18.82 4.56 -9.62
CA GLU A 44 -19.21 5.81 -10.30
C GLU A 44 -18.02 6.47 -11.05
N GLY A 45 -16.86 5.81 -11.09
CA GLY A 45 -15.67 6.28 -11.81
C GLY A 45 -14.98 7.47 -11.15
N GLY A 46 -15.26 7.72 -9.88
CA GLY A 46 -14.69 8.80 -9.11
C GLY A 46 -13.30 8.49 -8.57
N LEU A 47 -12.26 8.51 -9.42
CA LEU A 47 -10.89 8.48 -8.95
C LEU A 47 -10.61 9.67 -8.03
N ARG A 48 -10.20 9.39 -6.80
CA ARG A 48 -9.84 10.40 -5.79
C ARG A 48 -8.45 10.94 -6.10
N LYS A 49 -8.37 12.15 -6.68
CA LYS A 49 -7.10 12.82 -6.98
C LYS A 49 -6.61 13.63 -5.78
N TYR A 50 -5.29 13.61 -5.57
CA TYR A 50 -4.63 14.44 -4.58
C TYR A 50 -3.26 14.92 -5.14
N GLY A 51 -3.15 16.22 -5.40
CA GLY A 51 -1.96 16.76 -6.05
C GLY A 51 -1.74 16.14 -7.44
N ASN A 52 -0.55 15.57 -7.63
CA ASN A 52 -0.18 14.82 -8.84
C ASN A 52 -0.41 13.30 -8.70
N GLY A 53 -0.98 12.87 -7.58
CA GLY A 53 -1.28 11.48 -7.27
C GLY A 53 -2.75 11.14 -7.26
N ILE A 54 -3.03 9.86 -6.99
CA ILE A 54 -4.38 9.35 -6.78
C ILE A 54 -4.44 8.60 -5.45
N ILE A 55 -5.63 8.55 -4.86
CA ILE A 55 -5.89 7.76 -3.66
C ILE A 55 -6.61 6.50 -4.08
N VAL A 56 -6.02 5.36 -3.75
CA VAL A 56 -6.59 4.04 -3.99
C VAL A 56 -6.83 3.30 -2.68
N SER A 57 -7.83 2.44 -2.67
CA SER A 57 -8.02 1.48 -1.58
C SER A 57 -7.18 0.25 -1.88
N VAL A 58 -6.29 -0.12 -0.96
CA VAL A 58 -5.34 -1.21 -1.17
C VAL A 58 -5.81 -2.48 -0.48
N VAL A 59 -5.68 -3.57 -1.21
CA VAL A 59 -5.86 -4.94 -0.72
C VAL A 59 -4.53 -5.66 -0.82
N THR A 60 -4.15 -6.38 0.23
CA THR A 60 -2.97 -7.23 0.19
C THR A 60 -3.38 -8.69 0.34
N CYS A 61 -2.89 -9.54 -0.53
CA CYS A 61 -3.11 -10.98 -0.44
C CYS A 61 -1.91 -11.78 -0.95
N THR A 62 -1.92 -13.07 -0.66
CA THR A 62 -0.90 -13.99 -1.15
C THR A 62 -1.18 -14.37 -2.60
N GLU A 63 -0.15 -14.36 -3.42
CA GLU A 63 -0.20 -14.78 -4.82
C GLU A 63 0.59 -16.05 -5.08
N ILE A 64 0.23 -16.76 -6.17
CA ILE A 64 0.95 -17.97 -6.61
C ILE A 64 2.41 -17.65 -6.93
N LYS A 65 2.68 -16.53 -7.62
CA LYS A 65 4.05 -16.11 -7.95
C LYS A 65 4.89 -15.85 -6.69
N GLN A 66 4.29 -15.20 -5.70
CA GLN A 66 4.91 -14.98 -4.40
C GLN A 66 5.19 -16.31 -3.70
N GLY A 67 4.21 -17.22 -3.64
CA GLY A 67 4.36 -18.54 -3.02
C GLY A 67 5.51 -19.34 -3.65
N VAL A 68 5.58 -19.39 -4.97
CA VAL A 68 6.69 -20.03 -5.69
C VAL A 68 8.04 -19.35 -5.41
N ALA A 69 8.05 -18.02 -5.32
CA ALA A 69 9.27 -17.28 -5.06
C ALA A 69 9.81 -17.45 -3.64
N ILE A 70 8.94 -17.70 -2.65
CA ILE A 70 9.35 -18.00 -1.26
C ILE A 70 10.26 -19.22 -1.19
N GLU A 71 10.00 -20.25 -2.00
CA GLU A 71 10.82 -21.46 -2.06
C GLU A 71 12.26 -21.20 -2.52
N THR A 72 12.49 -20.11 -3.25
CA THR A 72 13.85 -19.68 -3.64
C THR A 72 14.54 -18.78 -2.60
N GLY A 73 13.84 -18.47 -1.51
CA GLY A 73 14.30 -17.60 -0.44
C GLY A 73 13.77 -16.17 -0.55
N LYS A 74 13.42 -15.59 0.59
CA LYS A 74 12.83 -14.23 0.69
C LYS A 74 13.80 -13.09 0.34
N THR A 75 15.07 -13.38 0.21
CA THR A 75 16.12 -12.45 -0.22
C THR A 75 16.45 -12.58 -1.70
N SER A 76 15.84 -13.56 -2.38
CA SER A 76 16.07 -13.82 -3.81
C SER A 76 15.51 -12.70 -4.69
N GLN A 77 16.09 -12.53 -5.88
CA GLN A 77 15.57 -11.59 -6.88
C GLN A 77 14.16 -11.98 -7.34
N LYS A 78 13.84 -13.27 -7.40
CA LYS A 78 12.50 -13.75 -7.75
C LYS A 78 11.45 -13.28 -6.74
N TYR A 79 11.77 -13.34 -5.45
CA TYR A 79 10.87 -12.83 -4.41
C TYR A 79 10.73 -11.31 -4.46
N PHE A 80 11.84 -10.60 -4.68
CA PHE A 80 11.81 -9.16 -4.90
C PHE A 80 10.88 -8.81 -6.06
N ASP A 81 11.05 -9.42 -7.22
CA ASP A 81 10.24 -9.13 -8.42
C ASP A 81 8.76 -9.48 -8.24
N ALA A 82 8.45 -10.50 -7.42
CA ALA A 82 7.09 -10.92 -7.15
C ALA A 82 6.34 -10.06 -6.11
N CYS A 83 7.06 -9.42 -5.18
CA CYS A 83 6.43 -8.75 -4.04
C CYS A 83 6.60 -7.22 -4.03
N SER A 84 7.57 -6.67 -4.79
CA SER A 84 7.84 -5.23 -4.80
C SER A 84 7.05 -4.47 -5.88
N LEU A 85 5.79 -4.83 -6.04
CA LEU A 85 4.92 -4.24 -7.06
C LEU A 85 3.55 -3.87 -6.50
N ILE A 86 2.85 -3.01 -7.23
CA ILE A 86 1.44 -2.71 -7.02
C ILE A 86 0.70 -2.91 -8.35
N GLU A 87 -0.36 -3.67 -8.31
CA GLU A 87 -1.27 -3.86 -9.44
C GLU A 87 -2.35 -2.79 -9.41
N LEU A 88 -2.57 -2.12 -10.54
CA LEU A 88 -3.52 -1.03 -10.70
C LEU A 88 -4.38 -1.25 -11.97
N HIS A 89 -5.55 -0.64 -12.00
CA HIS A 89 -6.40 -0.60 -13.18
C HIS A 89 -5.81 0.34 -14.25
N GLU A 90 -6.13 0.10 -15.52
CA GLU A 90 -5.63 0.92 -16.63
C GLU A 90 -6.04 2.40 -16.54
N GLU A 91 -7.20 2.70 -15.96
CA GLU A 91 -7.64 4.07 -15.74
C GLU A 91 -6.80 4.80 -14.68
N ASP A 92 -6.29 4.06 -13.68
CA ASP A 92 -5.38 4.61 -12.67
C ASP A 92 -4.06 5.03 -13.30
N PHE A 93 -3.53 4.24 -14.24
CA PHE A 93 -2.34 4.61 -15.01
C PHE A 93 -2.54 5.89 -15.83
N LYS A 94 -3.70 6.00 -16.48
CA LYS A 94 -4.06 7.22 -17.24
C LYS A 94 -4.19 8.43 -16.32
N ALA A 95 -4.79 8.24 -15.14
CA ALA A 95 -4.98 9.31 -14.17
C ALA A 95 -3.66 9.81 -13.57
N LEU A 96 -2.69 8.89 -13.37
CA LEU A 96 -1.34 9.20 -12.90
C LEU A 96 -0.41 9.71 -14.01
N GLY A 97 -0.77 9.53 -15.28
CA GLY A 97 0.10 9.87 -16.42
C GLY A 97 1.38 9.03 -16.49
N ILE A 98 1.33 7.78 -16.03
CA ILE A 98 2.48 6.87 -16.01
C ILE A 98 2.31 5.70 -16.98
N ASN A 99 3.43 5.09 -17.32
CA ASN A 99 3.47 3.85 -18.10
C ASN A 99 3.61 2.63 -17.19
N GLN A 100 3.29 1.46 -17.75
CA GLN A 100 3.55 0.18 -17.08
C GLN A 100 5.03 0.05 -16.67
N ASN A 101 5.28 -0.57 -15.53
CA ASN A 101 6.60 -0.73 -14.92
C ASN A 101 7.27 0.57 -14.44
N THR A 102 6.54 1.67 -14.34
CA THR A 102 7.03 2.89 -13.70
C THR A 102 7.05 2.72 -12.19
N ASN A 103 8.11 3.22 -11.55
CA ASN A 103 8.17 3.26 -10.09
C ASN A 103 7.23 4.34 -9.56
N VAL A 104 6.50 3.99 -8.52
CA VAL A 104 5.55 4.88 -7.83
C VAL A 104 5.84 4.88 -6.34
N ARG A 105 5.64 6.02 -5.71
CA ARG A 105 5.61 6.11 -4.25
C ARG A 105 4.21 5.79 -3.78
N VAL A 106 4.11 4.84 -2.87
CA VAL A 106 2.86 4.46 -2.21
C VAL A 106 2.96 4.85 -0.75
N THR A 107 2.06 5.68 -0.28
CA THR A 107 2.04 6.21 1.08
C THR A 107 0.71 5.90 1.75
N SER A 108 0.76 5.32 2.94
CA SER A 108 -0.39 5.08 3.82
C SER A 108 -0.23 5.84 5.13
N ALA A 109 -1.17 5.68 6.04
CA ALA A 109 -1.04 6.19 7.43
C ALA A 109 0.12 5.54 8.21
N ALA A 110 0.55 4.34 7.82
CA ALA A 110 1.60 3.59 8.52
C ALA A 110 3.00 3.90 8.00
N GLY A 111 3.14 4.21 6.70
CA GLY A 111 4.44 4.49 6.11
C GLY A 111 4.42 4.69 4.60
N SER A 112 5.59 4.71 4.01
CA SER A 112 5.76 4.92 2.57
C SER A 112 6.80 3.97 2.01
N VAL A 113 6.56 3.48 0.79
CA VAL A 113 7.48 2.61 0.04
C VAL A 113 7.44 2.97 -1.44
N ILE A 114 8.52 2.63 -2.15
CA ILE A 114 8.54 2.67 -3.62
C ILE A 114 8.24 1.29 -4.15
N LEU A 115 7.28 1.22 -5.07
CA LEU A 115 6.85 -0.01 -5.73
C LEU A 115 6.83 0.18 -7.25
N LYS A 116 6.87 -0.92 -7.97
CA LYS A 116 6.67 -0.94 -9.41
C LYS A 116 5.18 -1.02 -9.72
N ALA A 117 4.65 -0.06 -10.46
CA ALA A 117 3.26 -0.10 -10.93
C ALA A 117 3.13 -1.04 -12.13
N VAL A 118 2.24 -2.02 -12.03
CA VAL A 118 1.93 -2.96 -13.10
C VAL A 118 0.42 -3.03 -13.31
N THR A 119 0.02 -3.33 -14.54
CA THR A 119 -1.40 -3.54 -14.85
C THR A 119 -1.90 -4.81 -14.14
N ALA A 120 -3.05 -4.69 -13.51
CA ALA A 120 -3.67 -5.80 -12.79
C ALA A 120 -3.90 -7.01 -13.69
N THR A 121 -3.53 -8.18 -13.19
CA THR A 121 -3.78 -9.46 -13.88
C THR A 121 -5.21 -9.95 -13.65
N GLN A 122 -5.87 -9.47 -12.61
CA GLN A 122 -7.26 -9.73 -12.29
C GLN A 122 -8.12 -8.49 -12.57
N SER A 123 -9.43 -8.68 -12.67
CA SER A 123 -10.36 -7.56 -12.88
C SER A 123 -10.45 -6.71 -11.61
N LEU A 124 -9.59 -5.71 -11.49
CA LEU A 124 -9.70 -4.65 -10.50
C LEU A 124 -10.62 -3.54 -10.99
N TYR A 125 -11.23 -2.81 -10.07
CA TYR A 125 -11.92 -1.56 -10.38
C TYR A 125 -10.97 -0.37 -10.30
N PRO A 126 -11.19 0.72 -11.04
CA PRO A 126 -10.45 1.97 -10.87
C PRO A 126 -10.49 2.44 -9.42
N GLY A 127 -9.34 2.85 -8.88
CA GLY A 127 -9.20 3.23 -7.47
C GLY A 127 -9.06 2.08 -6.49
N LEU A 128 -8.90 0.84 -6.98
CA LEU A 128 -8.53 -0.33 -6.17
C LEU A 128 -7.13 -0.78 -6.56
N GLY A 129 -6.23 -0.88 -5.58
CA GLY A 129 -4.87 -1.38 -5.76
C GLY A 129 -4.66 -2.72 -5.07
N HIS A 130 -3.87 -3.58 -5.69
CA HIS A 130 -3.45 -4.85 -5.09
C HIS A 130 -1.94 -4.86 -4.89
N ILE A 131 -1.47 -5.25 -3.70
CA ILE A 131 -0.05 -5.41 -3.37
C ILE A 131 0.14 -6.82 -2.82
N PRO A 132 1.04 -7.64 -3.39
CA PRO A 132 1.34 -8.95 -2.83
C PRO A 132 1.86 -8.85 -1.40
N MET A 133 1.42 -9.76 -0.52
CA MET A 133 1.90 -9.80 0.86
C MET A 133 3.42 -9.95 0.91
N GLY A 134 4.07 -9.10 1.69
CA GLY A 134 5.51 -9.11 1.83
C GLY A 134 6.03 -7.93 2.64
N PRO A 135 7.35 -7.78 2.77
CA PRO A 135 7.96 -6.70 3.54
C PRO A 135 7.50 -5.30 3.10
N TRP A 136 7.32 -5.08 1.79
CA TRP A 136 6.86 -3.78 1.25
C TRP A 136 5.41 -3.49 1.64
N ALA A 137 4.52 -4.49 1.52
CA ALA A 137 3.13 -4.35 1.94
C ALA A 137 3.02 -4.07 3.44
N ASN A 138 3.83 -4.77 4.27
CA ASN A 138 3.81 -4.62 5.72
C ASN A 138 4.17 -3.21 6.22
N ILE A 139 4.96 -2.45 5.46
CA ILE A 139 5.25 -1.04 5.78
C ILE A 139 3.99 -0.17 5.66
N LEU A 140 3.09 -0.54 4.76
CA LEU A 140 1.88 0.23 4.45
C LEU A 140 0.68 -0.16 5.32
N VAL A 141 0.67 -1.39 5.85
CA VAL A 141 -0.47 -1.90 6.63
C VAL A 141 -0.57 -1.16 7.96
N PRO A 142 -1.73 -0.57 8.28
CA PRO A 142 -1.95 0.08 9.56
C PRO A 142 -1.82 -0.89 10.74
N SER A 143 -1.31 -0.41 11.87
CA SER A 143 -1.02 -1.25 13.04
C SER A 143 -2.24 -1.59 13.90
N TYR A 144 -3.38 -0.97 13.68
CA TYR A 144 -4.59 -1.24 14.46
C TYR A 144 -5.25 -2.56 14.03
N THR A 145 -5.82 -3.26 14.99
CA THR A 145 -6.32 -4.63 14.81
C THR A 145 -7.84 -4.76 14.98
N TYR A 146 -8.55 -3.69 15.25
CA TYR A 146 -10.00 -3.69 15.52
C TYR A 146 -10.43 -4.77 16.54
N SER A 147 -9.60 -5.01 17.57
CA SER A 147 -9.81 -6.04 18.61
C SER A 147 -9.70 -7.50 18.13
N THR A 148 -9.31 -7.74 16.88
CA THR A 148 -9.10 -9.12 16.37
C THR A 148 -7.71 -9.67 16.70
N GLY A 149 -6.76 -8.78 17.05
CA GLY A 149 -5.34 -9.13 17.22
C GLY A 149 -4.58 -9.26 15.90
N GLU A 150 -5.23 -9.06 14.76
CA GLU A 150 -4.64 -9.13 13.43
C GLU A 150 -4.76 -7.79 12.70
N PRO A 151 -3.68 -7.28 12.07
CA PRO A 151 -3.72 -6.06 11.29
C PRO A 151 -4.69 -6.16 10.11
N CYS A 152 -5.31 -5.05 9.74
CA CYS A 152 -6.21 -4.98 8.60
C CYS A 152 -5.42 -4.93 7.29
N PHE A 153 -5.28 -6.07 6.62
CA PHE A 153 -4.55 -6.20 5.36
C PHE A 153 -5.35 -5.77 4.13
N CYS A 154 -6.62 -5.43 4.28
CA CYS A 154 -7.50 -5.11 3.18
C CYS A 154 -8.26 -3.82 3.43
N GLY A 155 -8.41 -3.00 2.37
CA GLY A 155 -9.28 -1.84 2.38
C GLY A 155 -8.72 -0.60 3.08
N PHE A 156 -7.40 -0.48 3.21
CA PHE A 156 -6.76 0.75 3.67
C PHE A 156 -6.39 1.67 2.51
N ASP A 157 -6.51 2.97 2.72
CA ASP A 157 -6.24 3.96 1.68
C ASP A 157 -4.74 4.27 1.57
N CYS A 158 -4.27 4.35 0.32
CA CYS A 158 -2.92 4.80 -0.02
C CYS A 158 -2.97 5.92 -1.04
N LEU A 159 -2.08 6.89 -0.88
CA LEU A 159 -1.72 7.84 -1.92
C LEU A 159 -0.68 7.21 -2.83
N ILE A 160 -0.91 7.24 -4.13
CA ILE A 160 0.05 6.81 -5.14
C ILE A 160 0.53 8.03 -5.92
N GLU A 161 1.83 8.23 -5.97
CA GLU A 161 2.47 9.33 -6.70
C GLU A 161 3.53 8.79 -7.66
N PRO A 162 3.65 9.35 -8.87
CA PRO A 162 4.73 8.99 -9.78
C PRO A 162 6.11 9.27 -9.17
N ALA A 163 6.99 8.27 -9.17
CA ALA A 163 8.34 8.37 -8.63
C ALA A 163 9.38 7.66 -9.53
N PRO A 164 9.45 7.98 -10.83
CA PRO A 164 10.24 7.21 -11.80
C PRO A 164 11.75 7.24 -11.54
N GLN A 165 12.25 8.22 -10.78
CA GLN A 165 13.66 8.36 -10.45
C GLN A 165 14.06 7.63 -9.16
N GLU A 166 13.08 7.19 -8.37
CA GLU A 166 13.34 6.53 -7.10
C GLU A 166 13.53 5.04 -7.29
N LYS A 167 14.44 4.47 -6.51
CA LYS A 167 14.71 3.01 -6.54
C LYS A 167 13.88 2.28 -5.50
N ILE A 168 13.43 1.11 -5.88
CA ILE A 168 12.78 0.18 -4.94
C ILE A 168 13.87 -0.38 -4.01
N GLU A 169 13.69 -0.22 -2.71
CA GLU A 169 14.63 -0.77 -1.72
C GLU A 169 14.48 -2.27 -1.57
N LYS A 170 15.59 -2.96 -1.35
CA LYS A 170 15.58 -4.37 -1.02
C LYS A 170 14.99 -4.60 0.38
N ALA A 171 14.30 -5.71 0.56
CA ALA A 171 13.59 -6.03 1.80
C ALA A 171 14.49 -5.98 3.04
N VAL A 172 15.70 -6.53 2.96
CA VAL A 172 16.65 -6.57 4.09
C VAL A 172 17.04 -5.16 4.53
N LYS A 173 17.44 -4.30 3.57
CA LYS A 173 17.81 -2.92 3.88
C LYS A 173 16.63 -2.15 4.51
N MET A 174 15.46 -2.25 3.88
CA MET A 174 14.25 -1.58 4.34
C MET A 174 13.85 -2.01 5.77
N MET A 175 13.96 -3.31 6.09
CA MET A 175 13.68 -3.82 7.43
C MET A 175 14.69 -3.32 8.46
N HIS A 176 15.98 -3.27 8.11
CA HIS A 176 17.01 -2.70 8.99
C HIS A 176 16.74 -1.24 9.31
N ASP A 177 16.42 -0.44 8.28
CA ASP A 177 16.11 0.98 8.45
C ASP A 177 14.87 1.20 9.35
N LYS A 178 13.83 0.37 9.17
CA LYS A 178 12.60 0.45 9.97
C LYS A 178 12.78 -0.03 11.42
N CYS A 179 13.64 -0.99 11.64
CA CYS A 179 13.97 -1.49 13.00
C CYS A 179 15.03 -0.63 13.69
N GLY A 180 15.52 0.45 13.09
CA GLY A 180 16.57 1.29 13.64
C GLY A 180 17.94 0.62 13.69
N LEU A 181 18.14 -0.44 12.92
CA LEU A 181 19.41 -1.15 12.80
C LEU A 181 20.25 -0.55 11.67
N LYS A 182 21.56 -0.48 11.88
CA LYS A 182 22.44 -0.05 10.80
C LYS A 182 22.58 -1.16 9.78
N TYR A 183 22.20 -0.89 8.53
CA TYR A 183 22.46 -1.79 7.42
C TYR A 183 23.94 -1.73 7.04
N VAL A 184 24.62 -2.86 7.07
CA VAL A 184 26.06 -2.95 6.80
C VAL A 184 26.35 -3.43 5.37
N GLY A 185 25.31 -3.75 4.61
CA GLY A 185 25.45 -4.40 3.30
C GLY A 185 25.82 -5.88 3.43
N ASP A 186 25.31 -6.69 2.54
CA ASP A 186 25.70 -8.10 2.43
C ASP A 186 26.06 -8.36 0.96
N PRO A 187 27.33 -8.69 0.65
CA PRO A 187 27.77 -8.90 -0.73
C PRO A 187 27.05 -10.05 -1.44
N HIS A 188 26.31 -10.88 -0.71
CA HIS A 188 25.49 -11.94 -1.29
C HIS A 188 24.06 -11.48 -1.63
N TYR A 189 23.62 -10.33 -1.12
CA TYR A 189 22.23 -9.84 -1.26
C TYR A 189 22.12 -8.40 -1.80
N ASP A 190 23.23 -7.75 -2.08
CA ASP A 190 23.28 -6.39 -2.66
C ASP A 190 23.33 -6.38 -4.20
#